data_31555a16343f8081bff5c1646231b440
#
_entry.id   31555a16343f8081bff5c1646231b440
#
_cell.length_a   1.000
_cell.length_b   1.000
_cell.length_c   1.000
_cell.angle_alpha   90.00
_cell.angle_beta   90.00
_cell.angle_gamma   90.00
#
_symmetry.space_group_name_H-M   'P 1'
#
loop_
_entity.id
_entity.type
_entity.pdbx_description
1 polymer ?
#
loop_
_entity_poly.entity_id
_entity_poly.type
_entity_poly.pdbx_seq_one_letter_code
_entity_poly.pdbx_strand_id
1 'polypeptide(L)'
;ATGGGTNLNIFLTTKGQGSVQFSKAAFSSVTITANGDASDTATYIICNKGSALAVGLNDGTTTGEYKIFTNKGAGVATVTPDNFAGGTSFALAQNEGVTCVWDGSNWFLVGNQSVMTIA
;
A
#
# COMPACT_ATOMS: atom_id res chain seq x y z
N ALA A 1 -1.04 20.18 -7.26
CA ALA A 1 -1.72 21.03 -6.29
C ALA A 1 -0.72 21.65 -5.35
N THR A 2 -0.88 22.92 -5.08
CA THR A 2 -0.07 23.64 -4.11
C THR A 2 -0.99 24.28 -3.10
N GLY A 3 -0.56 24.38 -1.86
CA GLY A 3 -1.34 25.01 -0.82
C GLY A 3 -0.72 24.78 0.54
N GLY A 4 -1.02 25.68 1.47
CA GLY A 4 -0.65 25.52 2.85
C GLY A 4 -1.73 24.70 3.54
N GLY A 5 -1.57 23.51 3.80
CA GLY A 5 -2.53 22.66 4.46
C GLY A 5 -1.92 21.31 4.73
N THR A 6 -2.62 20.52 5.49
CA THR A 6 -2.11 19.20 5.85
C THR A 6 -2.24 18.22 4.68
N ASN A 7 -3.43 18.09 4.11
CA ASN A 7 -3.68 17.20 2.99
C ASN A 7 -4.51 17.92 1.95
N LEU A 8 -4.13 17.75 0.69
CA LEU A 8 -4.82 18.38 -0.42
C LEU A 8 -5.14 17.32 -1.47
N ASN A 9 -6.44 17.16 -1.77
CA ASN A 9 -6.89 16.21 -2.77
C ASN A 9 -7.07 16.89 -4.13
N ILE A 10 -6.75 16.17 -5.19
CA ILE A 10 -7.08 16.57 -6.56
C ILE A 10 -8.22 15.67 -7.02
N PHE A 11 -9.34 16.29 -7.43
CA PHE A 11 -10.49 15.55 -7.91
C PHE A 11 -10.56 15.63 -9.44
N LEU A 12 -10.66 14.47 -10.09
CA LEU A 12 -10.92 14.38 -11.52
C LEU A 12 -12.27 13.68 -11.66
N THR A 13 -13.29 14.46 -12.03
CA THR A 13 -14.67 13.94 -12.12
C THR A 13 -15.09 13.90 -13.58
N THR A 14 -15.54 12.74 -14.02
CA THR A 14 -16.06 12.56 -15.39
C THR A 14 -17.57 12.70 -15.36
N LYS A 15 -18.16 12.97 -16.55
CA LYS A 15 -19.59 13.08 -16.69
C LYS A 15 -20.20 11.73 -17.10
N GLY A 16 -21.26 11.33 -16.42
CA GLY A 16 -21.94 10.08 -16.72
C GLY A 16 -21.05 8.88 -16.48
N GLN A 17 -20.91 8.03 -17.48
CA GLN A 17 -20.07 6.83 -17.41
C GLN A 17 -18.69 7.03 -18.05
N GLY A 18 -18.29 8.28 -18.25
CA GLY A 18 -16.94 8.58 -18.72
C GLY A 18 -15.86 8.10 -17.76
N SER A 19 -14.63 8.07 -18.24
CA SER A 19 -13.48 7.64 -17.44
C SER A 19 -12.30 8.57 -17.64
N VAL A 20 -11.37 8.56 -16.68
CA VAL A 20 -10.06 9.18 -16.84
C VAL A 20 -9.11 8.11 -17.39
N GLN A 21 -8.50 8.39 -18.54
CA GLN A 21 -7.61 7.45 -19.20
C GLN A 21 -6.18 7.96 -19.18
N PHE A 22 -5.25 7.06 -18.88
CA PHE A 22 -3.83 7.33 -18.92
C PHE A 22 -3.18 6.41 -19.95
N SER A 23 -2.41 6.94 -20.88
CA SER A 23 -1.65 6.08 -21.82
C SER A 23 -0.53 5.34 -21.10
N LYS A 24 0.03 5.93 -20.06
CA LYS A 24 1.04 5.33 -19.19
C LYS A 24 0.96 6.00 -17.83
N ALA A 25 0.96 5.20 -16.76
CA ALA A 25 0.89 5.74 -15.41
C ALA A 25 1.93 5.07 -14.52
N ALA A 26 2.45 5.83 -13.55
CA ALA A 26 3.33 5.32 -12.52
C ALA A 26 2.97 5.98 -11.19
N PHE A 27 3.01 5.21 -10.11
CA PHE A 27 2.82 5.74 -8.77
C PHE A 27 4.17 6.05 -8.14
N SER A 28 4.18 7.01 -7.23
CA SER A 28 5.37 7.27 -6.42
C SER A 28 5.75 6.03 -5.61
N SER A 29 7.04 5.78 -5.48
CA SER A 29 7.54 4.58 -4.83
C SER A 29 8.62 4.91 -3.79
N VAL A 30 8.71 4.03 -2.79
CA VAL A 30 9.76 4.07 -1.77
C VAL A 30 10.24 2.65 -1.51
N THR A 31 11.55 2.46 -1.40
CA THR A 31 12.14 1.18 -1.02
C THR A 31 12.45 1.19 0.48
N ILE A 32 12.01 0.16 1.19
CA ILE A 32 12.26 -0.01 2.61
C ILE A 32 13.33 -1.10 2.80
N THR A 33 14.41 -0.74 3.49
CA THR A 33 15.52 -1.66 3.76
C THR A 33 15.74 -1.92 5.26
N ALA A 34 14.96 -1.27 6.12
CA ALA A 34 15.03 -1.42 7.57
C ALA A 34 13.63 -1.39 8.16
N ASN A 35 13.46 -1.97 9.35
CA ASN A 35 12.17 -1.98 10.04
C ASN A 35 11.66 -0.55 10.25
N GLY A 36 10.37 -0.35 10.10
CA GLY A 36 9.73 0.94 10.26
C GLY A 36 8.41 1.01 9.52
N ASP A 37 7.80 2.19 9.51
CA ASP A 37 6.52 2.40 8.85
C ASP A 37 6.70 2.61 7.36
N ALA A 38 5.74 2.11 6.58
CA ALA A 38 5.63 2.43 5.17
C ALA A 38 5.31 3.93 5.03
N SER A 39 5.83 4.53 3.96
CA SER A 39 5.58 5.94 3.67
C SER A 39 4.08 6.21 3.55
N ASP A 40 3.60 7.28 4.18
CA ASP A 40 2.20 7.71 4.07
C ASP A 40 1.92 8.42 2.74
N THR A 41 2.96 8.83 2.03
CA THR A 41 2.82 9.65 0.81
C THR A 41 3.12 8.89 -0.48
N ALA A 42 3.76 7.73 -0.40
CA ALA A 42 4.04 6.89 -1.57
C ALA A 42 2.99 5.79 -1.70
N THR A 43 2.59 5.48 -2.92
CA THR A 43 1.63 4.41 -3.19
C THR A 43 2.30 3.05 -3.30
N TYR A 44 3.49 2.98 -3.88
CA TYR A 44 4.19 1.72 -4.12
C TYR A 44 5.35 1.56 -3.16
N ILE A 45 5.28 0.50 -2.34
CA ILE A 45 6.29 0.20 -1.32
C ILE A 45 7.05 -1.05 -1.76
N ILE A 46 8.35 -0.91 -1.92
CA ILE A 46 9.24 -2.01 -2.28
C ILE A 46 9.99 -2.44 -1.02
N CYS A 47 9.76 -3.65 -0.55
CA CYS A 47 10.47 -4.20 0.58
C CYS A 47 11.74 -4.89 0.08
N ASN A 48 12.88 -4.58 0.68
CA ASN A 48 14.16 -5.14 0.22
C ASN A 48 15.15 -5.25 1.38
N LYS A 49 15.01 -6.32 2.15
CA LYS A 49 15.94 -6.63 3.24
C LYS A 49 16.33 -8.11 3.16
N GLY A 50 17.59 -8.41 3.41
CA GLY A 50 18.09 -9.79 3.32
C GLY A 50 17.67 -10.67 4.49
N SER A 51 17.16 -10.09 5.58
CA SER A 51 16.60 -10.77 6.74
C SER A 51 15.18 -10.30 6.99
N ALA A 52 14.51 -10.82 8.02
CA ALA A 52 13.12 -10.47 8.32
C ALA A 52 12.94 -8.95 8.40
N LEU A 53 11.90 -8.44 7.77
CA LEU A 53 11.55 -7.02 7.71
C LEU A 53 10.17 -6.83 8.33
N ALA A 54 10.09 -5.95 9.33
CA ALA A 54 8.82 -5.58 9.96
C ALA A 54 8.42 -4.19 9.46
N VAL A 55 7.24 -4.09 8.86
CA VAL A 55 6.73 -2.86 8.26
C VAL A 55 5.40 -2.50 8.90
N GLY A 56 5.28 -1.30 9.44
CA GLY A 56 3.99 -0.75 9.87
C GLY A 56 3.26 -0.11 8.70
N LEU A 57 1.94 -0.09 8.76
CA LEU A 57 1.11 0.59 7.78
C LEU A 57 0.07 1.42 8.53
N ASN A 58 0.23 2.74 8.45
CA ASN A 58 -0.70 3.68 9.07
C ASN A 58 -2.03 3.69 8.33
N ASP A 59 -3.06 4.15 9.01
CA ASP A 59 -4.38 4.32 8.40
C ASP A 59 -4.32 5.24 7.19
N GLY A 60 -5.20 4.98 6.23
CA GLY A 60 -5.37 5.88 5.10
C GLY A 60 -6.10 7.16 5.50
N THR A 61 -6.12 8.13 4.61
CA THR A 61 -6.79 9.42 4.84
C THR A 61 -8.01 9.61 3.96
N THR A 62 -8.12 8.87 2.88
CA THR A 62 -9.21 9.00 1.91
C THR A 62 -9.72 7.63 1.52
N THR A 63 -11.03 7.41 1.62
CA THR A 63 -11.65 6.17 1.17
C THR A 63 -11.34 5.91 -0.30
N GLY A 64 -10.90 4.72 -0.62
CA GLY A 64 -10.47 4.35 -1.98
C GLY A 64 -8.97 4.48 -2.19
N GLU A 65 -8.25 5.05 -1.23
CA GLU A 65 -6.79 5.09 -1.27
C GLU A 65 -6.24 3.67 -1.29
N TYR A 66 -5.19 3.44 -2.07
CA TYR A 66 -4.57 2.12 -2.06
C TYR A 66 -3.05 2.19 -1.97
N LYS A 67 -2.47 1.07 -1.55
CA LYS A 67 -1.05 0.91 -1.34
C LYS A 67 -0.65 -0.45 -1.91
N ILE A 68 0.44 -0.46 -2.67
CA ILE A 68 0.95 -1.68 -3.31
C ILE A 68 2.25 -2.04 -2.61
N PHE A 69 2.37 -3.29 -2.16
CA PHE A 69 3.59 -3.82 -1.57
C PHE A 69 4.16 -4.91 -2.45
N THR A 70 5.45 -4.88 -2.66
CA THR A 70 6.19 -6.01 -3.24
C THR A 70 7.41 -6.29 -2.37
N ASN A 71 7.83 -7.55 -2.28
CA ASN A 71 9.02 -7.94 -1.56
C ASN A 71 10.05 -8.54 -2.51
N LYS A 72 11.13 -7.82 -2.76
CA LYS A 72 12.24 -8.31 -3.56
C LYS A 72 13.39 -8.82 -2.70
N GLY A 73 13.36 -8.58 -1.40
CA GLY A 73 14.38 -9.03 -0.47
C GLY A 73 14.27 -10.51 -0.12
N ALA A 74 15.38 -11.11 0.30
CA ALA A 74 15.39 -12.52 0.69
C ALA A 74 14.66 -12.78 2.01
N GLY A 75 14.58 -11.78 2.89
CA GLY A 75 13.85 -11.90 4.15
C GLY A 75 12.35 -11.71 3.95
N VAL A 76 11.56 -12.38 4.79
CA VAL A 76 10.10 -12.21 4.78
C VAL A 76 9.75 -10.81 5.25
N ALA A 77 8.89 -10.13 4.51
CA ALA A 77 8.36 -8.82 4.89
C ALA A 77 6.99 -9.00 5.53
N THR A 78 6.87 -8.66 6.81
CA THR A 78 5.61 -8.72 7.54
C THR A 78 5.07 -7.31 7.69
N VAL A 79 3.89 -7.06 7.12
CA VAL A 79 3.22 -5.77 7.19
C VAL A 79 2.11 -5.84 8.22
N THR A 80 2.15 -4.91 9.18
CA THR A 80 1.16 -4.83 10.26
C THR A 80 0.41 -3.50 10.14
N PRO A 81 -0.76 -3.51 9.49
CA PRO A 81 -1.59 -2.31 9.44
C PRO A 81 -2.14 -1.96 10.82
N ASP A 82 -2.30 -0.68 11.10
CA ASP A 82 -2.93 -0.22 12.33
C ASP A 82 -4.37 -0.73 12.42
N ASN A 83 -5.09 -0.72 11.31
CA ASN A 83 -6.43 -1.29 11.19
C ASN A 83 -6.51 -2.16 9.94
N PHE A 84 -6.61 -3.46 10.15
CA PHE A 84 -6.61 -4.45 9.09
C PHE A 84 -7.84 -5.35 9.18
N ALA A 85 -8.65 -5.35 8.12
CA ALA A 85 -9.87 -6.14 8.09
C ALA A 85 -9.62 -7.66 8.02
N GLY A 86 -8.49 -8.07 7.43
CA GLY A 86 -8.18 -9.48 7.24
C GLY A 86 -7.62 -10.20 8.46
N GLY A 87 -7.18 -9.44 9.47
CA GLY A 87 -6.52 -10.02 10.63
C GLY A 87 -5.58 -9.03 11.32
N THR A 88 -4.40 -9.48 11.74
CA THR A 88 -3.40 -8.65 12.40
C THR A 88 -2.34 -8.15 11.44
N SER A 89 -1.84 -9.03 10.58
CA SER A 89 -0.75 -8.72 9.67
C SER A 89 -0.79 -9.63 8.45
N PHE A 90 -0.01 -9.28 7.44
CA PHE A 90 0.23 -10.17 6.30
C PHE A 90 1.72 -10.22 6.02
N ALA A 91 2.19 -11.37 5.52
CA ALA A 91 3.60 -11.61 5.27
C ALA A 91 3.82 -11.93 3.79
N LEU A 92 4.85 -11.32 3.22
CA LEU A 92 5.25 -11.51 1.84
C LEU A 92 6.62 -12.17 1.80
N ALA A 93 6.70 -13.35 1.18
CA ALA A 93 7.97 -13.97 0.86
C ALA A 93 8.63 -13.22 -0.31
N GLN A 94 9.87 -13.55 -0.61
CA GLN A 94 10.55 -12.96 -1.75
C GLN A 94 9.74 -13.17 -3.04
N ASN A 95 9.61 -12.10 -3.82
CA ASN A 95 8.89 -12.04 -5.10
C ASN A 95 7.36 -12.11 -4.99
N GLU A 96 6.82 -11.96 -3.80
CA GLU A 96 5.38 -11.82 -3.62
C GLU A 96 4.98 -10.34 -3.54
N GLY A 97 3.71 -10.07 -3.84
CA GLY A 97 3.16 -8.73 -3.77
C GLY A 97 1.66 -8.73 -3.52
N VAL A 98 1.14 -7.60 -3.07
CA VAL A 98 -0.27 -7.42 -2.77
C VAL A 98 -0.69 -5.98 -2.90
N THR A 99 -1.96 -5.75 -3.18
CA THR A 99 -2.57 -4.43 -3.16
C THR A 99 -3.52 -4.31 -1.97
N CYS A 100 -3.39 -3.21 -1.22
CA CYS A 100 -4.27 -2.87 -0.10
C CYS A 100 -5.15 -1.69 -0.48
N VAL A 101 -6.42 -1.73 -0.10
CA VAL A 101 -7.36 -0.63 -0.30
C VAL A 101 -7.94 -0.19 1.04
N TRP A 102 -7.95 1.13 1.28
CA TRP A 102 -8.52 1.75 2.47
C TRP A 102 -10.01 2.03 2.26
N ASP A 103 -10.86 1.51 3.14
CA ASP A 103 -12.30 1.69 3.03
C ASP A 103 -12.85 2.85 3.87
N GLY A 104 -11.97 3.58 4.53
CA GLY A 104 -12.32 4.64 5.46
C GLY A 104 -12.13 4.25 6.92
N SER A 105 -12.00 2.95 7.21
CA SER A 105 -11.84 2.42 8.57
C SER A 105 -10.76 1.35 8.66
N ASN A 106 -10.61 0.53 7.65
CA ASN A 106 -9.66 -0.59 7.63
C ASN A 106 -9.01 -0.74 6.26
N TRP A 107 -7.82 -1.32 6.26
CA TRP A 107 -7.17 -1.79 5.05
C TRP A 107 -7.71 -3.17 4.68
N PHE A 108 -8.05 -3.35 3.42
CA PHE A 108 -8.43 -4.63 2.83
C PHE A 108 -7.39 -5.09 1.83
N LEU A 109 -7.13 -6.38 1.77
CA LEU A 109 -6.28 -6.94 0.71
C LEU A 109 -7.14 -7.22 -0.51
N VAL A 110 -6.62 -6.85 -1.68
CA VAL A 110 -7.27 -7.07 -2.96
C VAL A 110 -6.33 -7.91 -3.82
N GLY A 111 -6.86 -9.00 -4.37
CA GLY A 111 -6.10 -9.90 -5.22
C GLY A 111 -6.05 -11.32 -4.66
N ASN A 112 -5.10 -12.12 -5.17
CA ASN A 112 -4.96 -13.51 -4.79
C ASN A 112 -4.22 -13.65 -3.46
N GLN A 113 -4.96 -13.89 -2.39
CA GLN A 113 -4.43 -14.05 -1.04
C GLN A 113 -3.78 -15.42 -0.79
N SER A 114 -3.88 -16.35 -1.72
CA SER A 114 -3.31 -17.69 -1.55
C SER A 114 -1.78 -17.70 -1.64
N VAL A 115 -1.16 -16.62 -2.09
CA VAL A 115 0.29 -16.51 -2.22
C VAL A 115 0.94 -15.79 -1.04
N MET A 116 0.18 -15.46 0.01
CA MET A 116 0.72 -14.79 1.19
C MET A 116 0.13 -15.38 2.46
N THR A 117 0.83 -15.17 3.58
CA THR A 117 0.38 -15.58 4.90
C THR A 117 -0.29 -14.42 5.61
N ILE A 118 -1.49 -14.65 6.12
CA ILE A 118 -2.27 -13.68 6.91
C ILE A 118 -2.32 -14.18 8.36
N ALA A 119 -1.98 -13.29 9.26
CA ALA A 119 -2.04 -13.58 10.69
C ALA A 119 -3.22 -12.88 11.38
#